data_a7008e098409231a622c1874a15ca5b1
#
_entry.id   a7008e098409231a622c1874a15ca5b1
#
_cell.length_a   1.000
_cell.length_b   1.000
_cell.length_c   1.000
_cell.angle_alpha   90.00
_cell.angle_beta   90.00
_cell.angle_gamma   90.00
#
_symmetry.space_group_name_H-M   'P 1'
#
loop_
_entity.id
_entity.type
_entity.pdbx_description
1 polymer ?
#
loop_
_entity_poly.entity_id
_entity_poly.type
_entity_poly.pdbx_seq_one_letter_code
_entity_poly.pdbx_strand_id
1 'polypeptide(L)'
;MNVKKDGILIALLMFVITAAPCFAVPVQQKPERPNILFAIADDWAYGYAGAYGNRWVKTPAFDRVAHEGVLFTRAYTPNAKCAPSRAILLTGRNSWQLEEAANHVPFFPAKFKTWVEALGEHGYFTGLTAKGWGPGVANDAGGKPRQMAGTPFNKRKAETPTEEIENNDYAANFEDFLNAAPKGQPWSFWYGALEPHRAYEYGSGAAKGGKKLGDIDRVPGFWPDTEVVRHDMLDYAFEIEHFDWHLARMLTTLAQRGLLDNTIVIVTSDHGMPFPRAKGQAYDASNHVPLAVMWKRGIKARGGAGGRTVDDYVSFADFAPTLIELAGLRWNKTGMSPTAGHSLTDILFSKKSGRVNPRRDHVLVGKERHDVGRPNDMGYPIRGIVKNDMLYLHNYETERWPAGNPETGYLNTDGGATKTEILQRRRAGRDLRSWMLAFGKRPAEELYDLANDPDCLHNLANDPASGARKMELKQQAERELRAQGDPRMFGKGYNFDRYVYANPEQRNFYERFRRGEKVRALWVNESDFEKEFVK
;
A
#
# COMPACT_ATOMS: atom_id res chain seq x y z
N MET A 1 -91.26 -66.21 -34.31
CA MET A 1 -91.11 -64.75 -34.38
C MET A 1 -89.94 -64.44 -33.42
N ASN A 2 -88.78 -64.13 -34.04
CA ASN A 2 -87.52 -63.88 -33.38
C ASN A 2 -87.38 -62.44 -32.99
N VAL A 3 -87.09 -62.14 -31.78
CA VAL A 3 -86.65 -60.81 -31.31
C VAL A 3 -85.17 -60.91 -30.97
N LYS A 4 -84.35 -60.14 -31.73
CA LYS A 4 -82.91 -59.93 -31.49
C LYS A 4 -82.73 -59.00 -30.33
N LYS A 5 -81.85 -59.37 -29.41
CA LYS A 5 -81.32 -58.50 -28.37
C LYS A 5 -79.97 -57.87 -28.86
N ASP A 6 -79.93 -56.59 -29.01
CA ASP A 6 -78.68 -55.84 -29.27
C ASP A 6 -78.04 -55.51 -27.93
N GLY A 7 -76.82 -56.01 -27.72
CA GLY A 7 -76.01 -55.70 -26.53
C GLY A 7 -75.09 -54.47 -26.84
N ILE A 8 -75.21 -53.43 -26.05
CA ILE A 8 -74.33 -52.25 -26.08
C ILE A 8 -73.08 -52.53 -25.29
N LEU A 9 -71.93 -52.54 -25.94
CA LEU A 9 -70.61 -52.69 -25.35
C LEU A 9 -70.08 -51.28 -24.93
N ILE A 10 -70.02 -51.00 -23.60
CA ILE A 10 -69.44 -49.76 -23.09
C ILE A 10 -67.95 -50.01 -22.92
N ALA A 11 -67.11 -49.36 -23.77
CA ALA A 11 -65.66 -49.35 -23.64
C ALA A 11 -65.21 -48.25 -22.61
N LEU A 12 -64.66 -48.72 -21.47
CA LEU A 12 -64.07 -47.87 -20.44
C LEU A 12 -62.67 -47.46 -20.89
N LEU A 13 -62.49 -46.19 -21.30
CA LEU A 13 -61.19 -45.64 -21.60
C LEU A 13 -60.52 -45.25 -20.27
N MET A 14 -59.51 -46.02 -19.81
CA MET A 14 -58.62 -45.62 -18.71
C MET A 14 -57.62 -44.59 -19.21
N PHE A 15 -57.74 -43.33 -18.76
CA PHE A 15 -56.72 -42.31 -18.94
C PHE A 15 -55.59 -42.59 -17.91
N VAL A 16 -54.45 -43.08 -18.39
CA VAL A 16 -53.21 -43.15 -17.59
C VAL A 16 -52.55 -41.78 -17.62
N ILE A 17 -52.69 -40.98 -16.54
CA ILE A 17 -51.95 -39.72 -16.35
C ILE A 17 -50.53 -40.09 -15.98
N THR A 18 -49.61 -40.06 -16.93
CA THR A 18 -48.17 -40.15 -16.66
C THR A 18 -47.71 -38.80 -16.10
N ALA A 19 -47.47 -38.74 -14.77
CA ALA A 19 -46.81 -37.60 -14.14
C ALA A 19 -45.36 -37.51 -14.68
N ALA A 20 -45.05 -36.56 -15.53
CA ALA A 20 -43.68 -36.25 -15.95
C ALA A 20 -42.91 -35.73 -14.72
N PRO A 21 -41.70 -36.25 -14.42
CA PRO A 21 -40.89 -35.73 -13.34
C PRO A 21 -40.51 -34.28 -13.69
N CYS A 22 -40.96 -33.34 -12.86
CA CYS A 22 -40.53 -31.92 -12.94
C CYS A 22 -39.07 -31.87 -12.49
N PHE A 23 -38.13 -31.92 -13.43
CA PHE A 23 -36.73 -31.63 -13.14
C PHE A 23 -36.64 -30.14 -12.75
N ALA A 24 -36.52 -29.87 -11.44
CA ALA A 24 -36.19 -28.57 -10.94
C ALA A 24 -34.82 -28.17 -11.57
N VAL A 25 -34.84 -27.24 -12.51
CA VAL A 25 -33.62 -26.61 -12.99
C VAL A 25 -32.93 -26.02 -11.77
N PRO A 26 -31.68 -26.41 -11.46
CA PRO A 26 -30.99 -25.83 -10.33
C PRO A 26 -30.93 -24.31 -10.57
N VAL A 27 -31.57 -23.55 -9.70
CA VAL A 27 -31.43 -22.08 -9.66
C VAL A 27 -29.96 -21.83 -9.49
N GLN A 28 -29.30 -21.35 -10.55
CA GLN A 28 -27.90 -20.97 -10.52
C GLN A 28 -27.79 -19.85 -9.50
N GLN A 29 -27.44 -20.20 -8.26
CA GLN A 29 -27.25 -19.21 -7.20
C GLN A 29 -26.23 -18.20 -7.74
N LYS A 30 -26.68 -16.95 -7.84
CA LYS A 30 -25.81 -15.82 -8.19
C LYS A 30 -24.60 -15.93 -7.25
N PRO A 31 -23.36 -15.96 -7.77
CA PRO A 31 -22.19 -16.14 -6.92
C PRO A 31 -22.22 -15.10 -5.80
N GLU A 32 -22.18 -15.59 -4.57
CA GLU A 32 -22.23 -14.77 -3.37
C GLU A 32 -21.06 -13.78 -3.40
N ARG A 33 -21.37 -12.49 -3.33
CA ARG A 33 -20.36 -11.42 -3.35
C ARG A 33 -19.56 -11.49 -2.06
N PRO A 34 -18.21 -11.49 -2.11
CA PRO A 34 -17.40 -11.56 -0.92
C PRO A 34 -17.47 -10.28 -0.09
N ASN A 35 -17.27 -10.41 1.21
CA ASN A 35 -16.88 -9.31 2.04
C ASN A 35 -15.39 -9.01 1.83
N ILE A 36 -14.96 -7.79 2.15
CA ILE A 36 -13.57 -7.34 1.97
C ILE A 36 -13.08 -6.71 3.27
N LEU A 37 -12.04 -7.28 3.88
CA LEU A 37 -11.24 -6.64 4.92
C LEU A 37 -9.90 -6.22 4.30
N PHE A 38 -9.72 -4.92 4.09
CA PHE A 38 -8.48 -4.34 3.57
C PHE A 38 -7.70 -3.75 4.75
N ALA A 39 -6.69 -4.47 5.24
CA ALA A 39 -5.83 -4.07 6.34
C ALA A 39 -4.54 -3.47 5.78
N ILE A 40 -4.33 -2.19 6.03
CA ILE A 40 -3.18 -1.43 5.55
C ILE A 40 -2.50 -0.70 6.71
N ALA A 41 -1.25 -1.07 6.96
CA ALA A 41 -0.37 -0.35 7.88
C ALA A 41 0.14 0.96 7.24
N ASP A 42 0.61 1.88 8.06
CA ASP A 42 1.26 3.11 7.63
C ASP A 42 2.78 2.96 7.83
N ASP A 43 3.56 2.90 6.75
CA ASP A 43 5.04 2.81 6.80
C ASP A 43 5.63 1.41 7.14
N TRP A 44 5.01 0.30 6.81
CA TRP A 44 5.56 -1.05 7.07
C TRP A 44 6.33 -1.60 5.86
N ALA A 45 7.66 -1.77 6.00
CA ALA A 45 8.53 -2.28 4.94
C ALA A 45 8.48 -3.80 4.78
N TYR A 46 8.75 -4.28 3.56
CA TYR A 46 8.97 -5.69 3.26
C TYR A 46 10.08 -6.30 4.15
N GLY A 47 9.93 -7.58 4.49
CA GLY A 47 10.92 -8.32 5.29
C GLY A 47 10.72 -8.21 6.81
N TYR A 48 9.87 -7.31 7.29
CA TYR A 48 9.60 -7.14 8.73
C TYR A 48 8.33 -7.89 9.16
N ALA A 49 8.25 -9.20 8.83
CA ALA A 49 7.21 -10.12 9.28
C ALA A 49 7.75 -11.56 9.38
N GLY A 50 7.14 -12.38 10.24
CA GLY A 50 7.51 -13.78 10.43
C GLY A 50 7.43 -14.61 9.15
N ALA A 51 6.38 -14.41 8.33
CA ALA A 51 6.18 -15.10 7.05
C ALA A 51 7.31 -14.84 6.03
N TYR A 52 8.08 -13.75 6.17
CA TYR A 52 9.28 -13.47 5.37
C TYR A 52 10.59 -13.93 6.04
N GLY A 53 10.50 -14.67 7.16
CA GLY A 53 11.66 -15.20 7.88
C GLY A 53 12.24 -14.27 8.96
N ASN A 54 11.62 -13.13 9.22
CA ASN A 54 12.04 -12.24 10.32
C ASN A 54 11.76 -12.91 11.68
N ARG A 55 12.77 -12.94 12.56
CA ARG A 55 12.68 -13.63 13.85
C ARG A 55 12.35 -12.73 15.04
N TRP A 56 12.58 -11.44 14.90
CA TRP A 56 12.44 -10.46 15.99
C TRP A 56 11.22 -9.55 15.85
N VAL A 57 10.51 -9.60 14.71
CA VAL A 57 9.19 -8.99 14.53
C VAL A 57 8.11 -10.08 14.54
N LYS A 58 7.17 -10.00 15.46
CA LYS A 58 6.14 -11.03 15.67
C LYS A 58 4.82 -10.61 15.04
N THR A 59 4.45 -11.26 13.96
CA THR A 59 3.25 -10.94 13.17
C THR A 59 2.33 -12.14 12.96
N PRO A 60 1.83 -12.80 14.05
CA PRO A 60 1.09 -14.05 13.93
C PRO A 60 -0.18 -13.95 13.10
N ALA A 61 -0.86 -12.78 13.05
CA ALA A 61 -2.06 -12.60 12.25
C ALA A 61 -1.73 -12.46 10.76
N PHE A 62 -0.72 -11.66 10.40
CA PHE A 62 -0.20 -11.61 9.02
C PHE A 62 0.30 -12.97 8.55
N ASP A 63 1.07 -13.65 9.40
CA ASP A 63 1.63 -14.98 9.10
C ASP A 63 0.51 -16.01 8.86
N ARG A 64 -0.58 -15.92 9.62
CA ARG A 64 -1.79 -16.73 9.38
C ARG A 64 -2.41 -16.43 8.03
N VAL A 65 -2.61 -15.15 7.68
CA VAL A 65 -3.16 -14.77 6.37
C VAL A 65 -2.28 -15.27 5.23
N ALA A 66 -0.96 -15.19 5.37
CA ALA A 66 0.01 -15.70 4.42
C ALA A 66 -0.06 -17.24 4.29
N HIS A 67 -0.10 -17.95 5.42
CA HIS A 67 -0.11 -19.40 5.46
C HIS A 67 -1.43 -20.00 4.95
N GLU A 68 -2.59 -19.39 5.27
CA GLU A 68 -3.89 -19.85 4.80
C GLU A 68 -4.26 -19.31 3.41
N GLY A 69 -3.52 -18.31 2.90
CA GLY A 69 -3.74 -17.60 1.65
C GLY A 69 -2.58 -17.67 0.67
N VAL A 70 -2.24 -16.53 0.10
CA VAL A 70 -1.14 -16.34 -0.85
C VAL A 70 -0.23 -15.25 -0.30
N LEU A 71 1.05 -15.59 -0.07
CA LEU A 71 2.10 -14.66 0.28
C LEU A 71 2.79 -14.14 -1.00
N PHE A 72 2.95 -12.84 -1.12
CA PHE A 72 3.65 -12.20 -2.25
C PHE A 72 5.02 -11.70 -1.80
N THR A 73 6.05 -12.03 -2.57
CA THR A 73 7.44 -11.62 -2.27
C THR A 73 7.87 -10.37 -3.03
N ARG A 74 7.06 -9.86 -3.98
CA ARG A 74 7.41 -8.73 -4.85
C ARG A 74 6.23 -7.79 -5.04
N ALA A 75 5.70 -7.24 -3.93
CA ALA A 75 4.66 -6.22 -3.96
C ALA A 75 5.26 -4.82 -3.78
N TYR A 76 4.92 -3.90 -4.67
CA TYR A 76 5.51 -2.56 -4.72
C TYR A 76 4.45 -1.46 -4.82
N THR A 77 4.65 -0.39 -4.06
CA THR A 77 3.98 0.87 -4.34
C THR A 77 4.78 1.66 -5.39
N PRO A 78 4.13 2.19 -6.43
CA PRO A 78 4.82 3.04 -7.41
C PRO A 78 5.35 4.38 -6.86
N ASN A 79 4.84 4.86 -5.71
CA ASN A 79 5.26 6.12 -5.11
C ASN A 79 5.25 6.01 -3.58
N ALA A 80 6.43 6.01 -2.97
CA ALA A 80 6.64 5.71 -1.55
C ALA A 80 6.38 6.92 -0.62
N LYS A 81 5.14 7.41 -0.61
CA LYS A 81 4.62 8.40 0.36
C LYS A 81 3.10 8.21 0.50
N CYS A 82 2.57 8.45 1.71
CA CYS A 82 1.19 8.11 2.09
C CYS A 82 0.12 8.50 1.06
N ALA A 83 -0.08 9.80 0.79
CA ALA A 83 -1.18 10.26 -0.08
C ALA A 83 -1.07 9.74 -1.53
N PRO A 84 0.07 9.84 -2.24
CA PRO A 84 0.18 9.32 -3.60
C PRO A 84 0.12 7.79 -3.66
N SER A 85 0.69 7.06 -2.72
CA SER A 85 0.58 5.60 -2.65
C SER A 85 -0.87 5.15 -2.47
N ARG A 86 -1.57 5.71 -1.49
CA ARG A 86 -2.99 5.42 -1.23
C ARG A 86 -3.88 5.85 -2.38
N ALA A 87 -3.54 6.92 -3.12
CA ALA A 87 -4.23 7.32 -4.34
C ALA A 87 -4.10 6.27 -5.45
N ILE A 88 -2.89 5.72 -5.68
CA ILE A 88 -2.66 4.65 -6.65
C ILE A 88 -3.50 3.43 -6.32
N LEU A 89 -3.43 2.96 -5.07
CA LEU A 89 -4.15 1.79 -4.57
C LEU A 89 -5.67 1.95 -4.72
N LEU A 90 -6.21 3.12 -4.41
CA LEU A 90 -7.65 3.39 -4.46
C LEU A 90 -8.20 3.57 -5.87
N THR A 91 -7.39 4.06 -6.81
CA THR A 91 -7.84 4.39 -8.17
C THR A 91 -7.43 3.38 -9.25
N GLY A 92 -6.41 2.54 -8.98
CA GLY A 92 -5.80 1.66 -9.99
C GLY A 92 -4.97 2.42 -11.04
N ARG A 93 -4.51 3.63 -10.72
CA ARG A 93 -3.72 4.49 -11.62
C ARG A 93 -2.40 4.86 -10.97
N ASN A 94 -1.35 4.91 -11.74
CA ASN A 94 -0.06 5.38 -11.24
C ASN A 94 -0.11 6.88 -10.88
N SER A 95 0.72 7.31 -9.93
CA SER A 95 0.68 8.69 -9.40
C SER A 95 0.84 9.75 -10.49
N TRP A 96 1.70 9.55 -11.49
CA TRP A 96 1.88 10.47 -12.62
C TRP A 96 0.66 10.62 -13.53
N GLN A 97 -0.38 9.79 -13.36
CA GLN A 97 -1.67 9.86 -14.05
C GLN A 97 -2.77 10.53 -13.20
N LEU A 98 -2.44 10.99 -12.00
CA LEU A 98 -3.40 11.48 -11.00
C LEU A 98 -3.27 12.98 -10.73
N GLU A 99 -2.56 13.72 -11.58
CA GLU A 99 -2.39 15.17 -11.49
C GLU A 99 -1.84 15.60 -10.11
N GLU A 100 -2.56 16.47 -9.35
CA GLU A 100 -2.15 16.91 -8.01
C GLU A 100 -1.89 15.76 -7.05
N ALA A 101 -2.65 14.66 -7.17
CA ALA A 101 -2.51 13.49 -6.30
C ALA A 101 -1.22 12.68 -6.54
N ALA A 102 -0.37 13.09 -7.49
CA ALA A 102 1.01 12.62 -7.60
C ALA A 102 1.90 13.13 -6.45
N ASN A 103 1.51 14.23 -5.84
CA ASN A 103 2.21 14.90 -4.74
C ASN A 103 1.67 14.45 -3.37
N HIS A 104 2.44 14.74 -2.31
CA HIS A 104 1.97 14.62 -0.93
C HIS A 104 1.22 15.88 -0.49
N VAL A 105 0.22 15.74 0.38
CA VAL A 105 -0.68 16.81 0.82
C VAL A 105 -1.29 17.60 -0.36
N PRO A 106 -1.94 16.92 -1.34
CA PRO A 106 -2.54 17.57 -2.48
C PRO A 106 -4.01 17.92 -2.24
N PHE A 107 -4.58 18.70 -3.16
CA PHE A 107 -6.01 18.65 -3.44
C PHE A 107 -6.27 17.46 -4.36
N PHE A 108 -7.03 16.46 -3.90
CA PHE A 108 -7.30 15.28 -4.73
C PHE A 108 -8.33 15.60 -5.82
N PRO A 109 -8.04 15.38 -7.12
CA PRO A 109 -8.96 15.71 -8.19
C PRO A 109 -10.28 14.93 -8.12
N ALA A 110 -11.40 15.62 -8.05
CA ALA A 110 -12.74 15.03 -7.87
C ALA A 110 -13.12 14.00 -8.94
N LYS A 111 -12.54 14.12 -10.15
CA LYS A 111 -12.82 13.22 -11.29
C LYS A 111 -12.30 11.79 -11.12
N PHE A 112 -11.35 11.55 -10.21
CA PHE A 112 -10.83 10.21 -9.97
C PHE A 112 -11.62 9.52 -8.86
N LYS A 113 -12.53 8.63 -9.25
CA LYS A 113 -13.31 7.79 -8.34
C LYS A 113 -12.45 6.66 -7.78
N THR A 114 -12.68 6.29 -6.51
CA THR A 114 -12.05 5.16 -5.86
C THR A 114 -12.86 3.87 -6.00
N TRP A 115 -12.20 2.70 -5.86
CA TRP A 115 -12.91 1.43 -5.87
C TRP A 115 -13.87 1.28 -4.69
N VAL A 116 -13.60 1.90 -3.53
CA VAL A 116 -14.49 1.88 -2.35
C VAL A 116 -15.77 2.65 -2.64
N GLU A 117 -15.68 3.85 -3.24
CA GLU A 117 -16.85 4.61 -3.69
C GLU A 117 -17.66 3.82 -4.72
N ALA A 118 -16.97 3.20 -5.70
CA ALA A 118 -17.62 2.37 -6.70
C ALA A 118 -18.34 1.16 -6.08
N LEU A 119 -17.75 0.50 -5.10
CA LEU A 119 -18.41 -0.60 -4.36
C LEU A 119 -19.66 -0.11 -3.60
N GLY A 120 -19.57 1.05 -2.92
CA GLY A 120 -20.71 1.65 -2.23
C GLY A 120 -21.89 1.91 -3.17
N GLU A 121 -21.64 2.52 -4.34
CA GLU A 121 -22.65 2.75 -5.37
C GLU A 121 -23.26 1.45 -5.94
N HIS A 122 -22.55 0.32 -5.79
CA HIS A 122 -23.00 -0.98 -6.28
C HIS A 122 -23.46 -1.92 -5.15
N GLY A 123 -23.87 -1.35 -4.00
CA GLY A 123 -24.55 -2.07 -2.95
C GLY A 123 -23.66 -2.75 -1.92
N TYR A 124 -22.41 -2.33 -1.78
CA TYR A 124 -21.60 -2.68 -0.62
C TYR A 124 -21.85 -1.69 0.53
N PHE A 125 -21.87 -2.18 1.74
CA PHE A 125 -21.76 -1.34 2.93
C PHE A 125 -20.27 -1.07 3.17
N THR A 126 -19.85 0.22 3.17
CA THR A 126 -18.43 0.59 3.23
C THR A 126 -18.10 1.33 4.50
N GLY A 127 -17.00 0.96 5.16
CA GLY A 127 -16.53 1.63 6.36
C GLY A 127 -15.02 1.61 6.49
N LEU A 128 -14.50 2.46 7.35
CA LEU A 128 -13.08 2.52 7.69
C LEU A 128 -12.88 2.78 9.18
N THR A 129 -11.69 2.42 9.67
CA THR A 129 -11.16 2.93 10.93
C THR A 129 -9.80 3.59 10.70
N ALA A 130 -9.58 4.71 11.38
CA ALA A 130 -8.41 5.57 11.35
C ALA A 130 -8.06 6.16 9.98
N LYS A 131 -6.92 5.80 9.36
CA LYS A 131 -6.38 6.47 8.19
C LYS A 131 -6.91 5.86 6.89
N GLY A 132 -7.76 6.60 6.17
CA GLY A 132 -8.17 6.29 4.80
C GLY A 132 -7.16 6.78 3.76
N TRP A 133 -7.59 7.68 2.85
CA TRP A 133 -6.69 8.43 2.00
C TRP A 133 -6.25 9.72 2.72
N GLY A 134 -4.97 10.06 2.58
CA GLY A 134 -4.39 11.30 3.11
C GLY A 134 -2.88 11.18 3.37
N PRO A 135 -2.25 12.27 3.84
CA PRO A 135 -2.81 13.59 4.09
C PRO A 135 -3.11 14.39 2.81
N GLY A 136 -4.10 15.28 2.90
CA GLY A 136 -4.51 16.16 1.81
C GLY A 136 -5.99 16.53 1.92
N VAL A 137 -6.53 17.15 0.89
CA VAL A 137 -7.95 17.57 0.82
C VAL A 137 -8.62 16.85 -0.35
N ALA A 138 -9.69 16.10 -0.07
CA ALA A 138 -10.48 15.41 -1.09
C ALA A 138 -11.95 15.83 -0.98
N ASN A 139 -12.40 16.65 -1.92
CA ASN A 139 -13.78 17.09 -1.99
C ASN A 139 -14.43 16.58 -3.29
N ASP A 140 -15.73 16.41 -3.27
CA ASP A 140 -16.54 16.19 -4.46
C ASP A 140 -16.67 17.47 -5.31
N ALA A 141 -17.35 17.39 -6.45
CA ALA A 141 -17.57 18.54 -7.33
C ALA A 141 -18.40 19.66 -6.66
N GLY A 142 -19.13 19.36 -5.61
CA GLY A 142 -19.88 20.31 -4.79
C GLY A 142 -19.12 20.90 -3.61
N GLY A 143 -17.83 20.53 -3.44
CA GLY A 143 -16.98 21.01 -2.35
C GLY A 143 -17.15 20.26 -1.01
N LYS A 144 -17.91 19.17 -0.98
CA LYS A 144 -18.09 18.35 0.24
C LYS A 144 -16.98 17.31 0.39
N PRO A 145 -16.51 17.03 1.62
CA PRO A 145 -15.53 15.98 1.88
C PRO A 145 -15.99 14.61 1.37
N ARG A 146 -15.10 13.91 0.65
CA ARG A 146 -15.38 12.57 0.09
C ARG A 146 -15.05 11.47 1.10
N GLN A 147 -15.83 10.39 1.04
CA GLN A 147 -15.61 9.16 1.81
C GLN A 147 -14.79 8.15 0.98
N MET A 148 -13.57 8.52 0.60
CA MET A 148 -12.75 7.80 -0.38
C MET A 148 -12.43 6.35 0.01
N ALA A 149 -12.39 6.03 1.29
CA ALA A 149 -12.12 4.68 1.84
C ALA A 149 -13.30 4.13 2.68
N GLY A 150 -14.45 4.82 2.70
CA GLY A 150 -15.65 4.41 3.44
C GLY A 150 -16.02 5.36 4.59
N THR A 151 -17.13 5.06 5.27
CA THR A 151 -17.61 5.83 6.41
C THR A 151 -16.77 5.57 7.66
N PRO A 152 -16.34 6.60 8.42
CA PRO A 152 -15.48 6.43 9.60
C PRO A 152 -16.18 5.74 10.78
N PHE A 153 -15.51 4.77 11.39
CA PHE A 153 -15.82 4.10 12.65
C PHE A 153 -14.63 4.27 13.60
N ASN A 154 -14.63 5.31 14.44
CA ASN A 154 -13.50 5.73 15.28
C ASN A 154 -13.89 6.07 16.72
N LYS A 155 -15.07 5.62 17.18
CA LYS A 155 -15.60 5.98 18.49
C LYS A 155 -14.98 5.21 19.64
N ARG A 156 -14.58 3.95 19.38
CA ARG A 156 -14.01 3.07 20.42
C ARG A 156 -12.54 3.42 20.62
N LYS A 157 -12.18 3.56 21.90
CA LYS A 157 -10.81 3.86 22.34
C LYS A 157 -10.33 2.78 23.29
N ALA A 158 -9.02 2.53 23.32
CA ALA A 158 -8.36 1.60 24.22
C ALA A 158 -7.16 2.28 24.90
N GLU A 159 -6.71 1.69 25.99
CA GLU A 159 -5.39 2.01 26.56
C GLU A 159 -4.31 1.58 25.56
N THR A 160 -3.30 2.41 25.43
CA THR A 160 -2.18 2.19 24.51
C THR A 160 -0.95 1.65 25.25
N PRO A 161 -0.17 0.78 24.64
CA PRO A 161 1.04 0.27 25.27
C PRO A 161 2.15 1.33 25.38
N THR A 162 2.09 2.41 24.59
CA THR A 162 3.00 3.56 24.62
C THR A 162 2.23 4.86 24.44
N GLU A 163 2.86 6.00 24.80
CA GLU A 163 2.25 7.32 24.64
C GLU A 163 2.08 7.73 23.16
N GLU A 164 2.91 7.14 22.25
CA GLU A 164 2.93 7.51 20.84
C GLU A 164 2.06 6.60 19.97
N ILE A 165 1.64 5.42 20.46
CA ILE A 165 0.66 4.56 19.79
C ILE A 165 -0.73 5.20 19.90
N GLU A 166 -1.46 5.24 18.77
CA GLU A 166 -2.80 5.82 18.71
C GLU A 166 -3.81 5.04 19.58
N ASN A 167 -4.63 5.76 20.34
CA ASN A 167 -5.60 5.17 21.27
C ASN A 167 -6.87 4.58 20.59
N ASN A 168 -6.91 4.52 19.27
CA ASN A 168 -8.05 4.02 18.52
C ASN A 168 -8.16 2.49 18.63
N ASP A 169 -9.20 1.95 19.26
CA ASP A 169 -9.44 0.50 19.26
C ASP A 169 -9.96 0.06 17.89
N TYR A 170 -9.05 -0.18 16.96
CA TYR A 170 -9.38 -0.53 15.58
C TYR A 170 -10.28 -1.77 15.48
N ALA A 171 -10.01 -2.79 16.28
CA ALA A 171 -10.79 -4.03 16.26
C ALA A 171 -12.22 -3.84 16.83
N ALA A 172 -12.38 -3.07 17.92
CA ALA A 172 -13.70 -2.78 18.44
C ALA A 172 -14.51 -1.86 17.49
N ASN A 173 -13.85 -0.92 16.82
CA ASN A 173 -14.49 -0.11 15.76
C ASN A 173 -14.91 -0.97 14.56
N PHE A 174 -14.16 -2.02 14.21
CA PHE A 174 -14.59 -3.01 13.22
C PHE A 174 -15.80 -3.81 13.68
N GLU A 175 -15.91 -4.16 14.95
CA GLU A 175 -17.11 -4.80 15.51
C GLU A 175 -18.33 -3.89 15.42
N ASP A 176 -18.19 -2.60 15.74
CA ASP A 176 -19.25 -1.62 15.59
C ASP A 176 -19.70 -1.48 14.13
N PHE A 177 -18.75 -1.51 13.18
CA PHE A 177 -19.06 -1.57 11.75
C PHE A 177 -19.85 -2.81 11.36
N LEU A 178 -19.41 -3.99 11.80
CA LEU A 178 -20.14 -5.25 11.51
C LEU A 178 -21.53 -5.28 12.11
N ASN A 179 -21.73 -4.65 13.27
CA ASN A 179 -23.05 -4.51 13.91
C ASN A 179 -23.96 -3.55 13.15
N ALA A 180 -23.41 -2.54 12.51
CA ALA A 180 -24.13 -1.56 11.68
C ALA A 180 -24.41 -2.07 10.27
N ALA A 181 -23.65 -3.05 9.77
CA ALA A 181 -23.80 -3.59 8.43
C ALA A 181 -25.15 -4.31 8.27
N PRO A 182 -25.97 -3.98 7.25
CA PRO A 182 -27.25 -4.64 7.01
C PRO A 182 -27.04 -6.14 6.76
N LYS A 183 -27.91 -6.97 7.39
CA LYS A 183 -27.82 -8.43 7.26
C LYS A 183 -27.92 -8.89 5.81
N GLY A 184 -26.95 -9.70 5.36
CA GLY A 184 -26.91 -10.25 4.00
C GLY A 184 -26.38 -9.27 2.95
N GLN A 185 -26.05 -8.03 3.30
CA GLN A 185 -25.39 -7.08 2.42
C GLN A 185 -23.88 -7.33 2.44
N PRO A 186 -23.20 -7.43 1.27
CA PRO A 186 -21.74 -7.51 1.25
C PRO A 186 -21.16 -6.19 1.76
N TRP A 187 -20.02 -6.27 2.44
CA TRP A 187 -19.38 -5.10 3.00
C TRP A 187 -17.89 -5.03 2.63
N SER A 188 -17.34 -3.81 2.69
CA SER A 188 -15.92 -3.53 2.57
C SER A 188 -15.49 -2.66 3.75
N PHE A 189 -14.53 -3.15 4.52
CA PHE A 189 -13.96 -2.42 5.63
C PHE A 189 -12.47 -2.15 5.41
N TRP A 190 -12.08 -0.90 5.56
CA TRP A 190 -10.71 -0.42 5.48
C TRP A 190 -10.15 -0.27 6.89
N TYR A 191 -9.30 -1.19 7.30
CA TYR A 191 -8.50 -1.09 8.50
C TYR A 191 -7.20 -0.33 8.14
N GLY A 192 -7.16 0.97 8.34
CA GLY A 192 -6.02 1.83 8.06
C GLY A 192 -5.36 2.27 9.37
N ALA A 193 -4.55 1.41 9.98
CA ALA A 193 -3.81 1.77 11.18
C ALA A 193 -2.89 2.96 10.94
N LEU A 194 -2.52 3.65 12.00
CA LEU A 194 -1.47 4.66 11.98
C LEU A 194 -0.09 4.03 12.20
N GLU A 195 -0.04 2.89 12.87
CA GLU A 195 1.20 2.15 13.12
C GLU A 195 1.67 1.40 11.84
N PRO A 196 2.98 1.29 11.65
CA PRO A 196 4.11 1.79 12.44
C PRO A 196 4.65 3.18 12.01
N HIS A 197 3.77 4.15 11.64
CA HIS A 197 4.20 5.54 11.39
C HIS A 197 4.77 6.17 12.67
N ARG A 198 5.76 7.05 12.53
CA ARG A 198 6.31 7.80 13.69
C ARG A 198 5.25 8.77 14.26
N ALA A 199 5.40 9.18 15.58
CA ALA A 199 6.59 9.00 16.42
C ALA A 199 6.60 7.65 17.16
N TYR A 200 7.73 7.35 17.87
CA TYR A 200 7.87 6.21 18.76
C TYR A 200 8.33 6.67 20.14
N GLU A 201 7.84 6.02 21.21
CA GLU A 201 8.43 6.14 22.53
C GLU A 201 9.79 5.40 22.50
N TYR A 202 10.89 6.17 22.59
CA TYR A 202 12.24 5.61 22.45
C TYR A 202 12.54 4.54 23.49
N GLY A 203 12.98 3.36 23.03
CA GLY A 203 13.28 2.20 23.84
C GLY A 203 12.06 1.34 24.21
N SER A 204 10.86 1.68 23.73
CA SER A 204 9.62 0.95 24.01
C SER A 204 9.66 -0.50 23.54
N GLY A 205 10.27 -0.79 22.39
CA GLY A 205 10.43 -2.14 21.87
C GLY A 205 11.22 -3.05 22.80
N ALA A 206 12.23 -2.52 23.50
CA ALA A 206 12.97 -3.25 24.51
C ALA A 206 12.22 -3.29 25.85
N ALA A 207 11.78 -2.15 26.37
CA ALA A 207 11.21 -2.02 27.71
C ALA A 207 9.80 -2.64 27.83
N LYS A 208 8.96 -2.47 26.80
CA LYS A 208 7.55 -2.90 26.77
C LYS A 208 7.32 -4.10 25.83
N GLY A 209 8.03 -4.15 24.69
CA GLY A 209 7.97 -5.25 23.72
C GLY A 209 8.80 -6.48 24.10
N GLY A 210 9.63 -6.40 25.16
CA GLY A 210 10.48 -7.50 25.65
C GLY A 210 11.58 -7.93 24.67
N LYS A 211 11.98 -7.05 23.73
CA LYS A 211 12.98 -7.29 22.69
C LYS A 211 14.39 -6.92 23.19
N LYS A 212 15.40 -7.50 22.57
CA LYS A 212 16.81 -7.23 22.88
C LYS A 212 17.53 -6.69 21.65
N LEU A 213 18.51 -5.79 21.84
CA LEU A 213 19.30 -5.25 20.72
C LEU A 213 19.99 -6.36 19.91
N GLY A 214 20.37 -7.46 20.56
CA GLY A 214 20.97 -8.62 19.92
C GLY A 214 20.01 -9.50 19.12
N ASP A 215 18.69 -9.28 19.22
CA ASP A 215 17.70 -10.00 18.41
C ASP A 215 17.77 -9.56 16.93
N ILE A 216 18.23 -8.32 16.69
CA ILE A 216 18.43 -7.78 15.35
C ILE A 216 19.66 -8.44 14.72
N ASP A 217 19.44 -9.31 13.78
CA ASP A 217 20.49 -10.04 13.06
C ASP A 217 21.25 -9.14 12.07
N ARG A 218 20.60 -8.13 11.50
CA ARG A 218 21.21 -7.18 10.55
C ARG A 218 20.58 -5.80 10.62
N VAL A 219 21.41 -4.77 10.76
CA VAL A 219 21.06 -3.37 10.49
C VAL A 219 21.31 -3.11 9.00
N PRO A 220 20.38 -2.47 8.25
CA PRO A 220 20.61 -2.08 6.86
C PRO A 220 21.91 -1.29 6.67
N GLY A 221 22.68 -1.63 5.65
CA GLY A 221 24.04 -1.10 5.45
C GLY A 221 24.12 0.39 5.11
N PHE A 222 23.01 1.07 4.97
CA PHE A 222 22.93 2.52 4.78
C PHE A 222 22.73 3.30 6.09
N TRP A 223 22.64 2.63 7.24
CA TRP A 223 22.65 3.24 8.57
C TRP A 223 23.88 2.84 9.37
N PRO A 224 24.31 3.64 10.36
CA PRO A 224 25.31 3.18 11.31
C PRO A 224 24.71 2.13 12.25
N ASP A 225 25.44 1.02 12.46
CA ASP A 225 25.03 0.01 13.45
C ASP A 225 25.41 0.49 14.85
N THR A 226 24.47 1.16 15.51
CA THR A 226 24.62 1.69 16.87
C THR A 226 23.45 1.25 17.75
N GLU A 227 23.61 1.33 19.08
CA GLU A 227 22.51 1.06 20.01
C GLU A 227 21.29 1.95 19.74
N VAL A 228 21.51 3.22 19.37
CA VAL A 228 20.44 4.16 19.05
C VAL A 228 19.60 3.67 17.85
N VAL A 229 20.26 3.23 16.78
CA VAL A 229 19.58 2.73 15.59
C VAL A 229 18.88 1.41 15.89
N ARG A 230 19.50 0.51 16.65
CA ARG A 230 18.89 -0.76 17.05
C ARG A 230 17.67 -0.55 17.94
N HIS A 231 17.69 0.39 18.88
CA HIS A 231 16.50 0.75 19.66
C HIS A 231 15.38 1.26 18.76
N ASP A 232 15.66 2.19 17.85
CA ASP A 232 14.68 2.74 16.91
C ASP A 232 14.04 1.64 16.03
N MET A 233 14.83 0.63 15.61
CA MET A 233 14.33 -0.55 14.88
C MET A 233 13.44 -1.45 15.75
N LEU A 234 13.76 -1.63 17.03
CA LEU A 234 12.93 -2.42 17.96
C LEU A 234 11.61 -1.70 18.28
N ASP A 235 11.65 -0.37 18.39
CA ASP A 235 10.46 0.45 18.60
C ASP A 235 9.53 0.35 17.38
N TYR A 236 10.08 0.44 16.19
CA TYR A 236 9.35 0.19 14.93
C TYR A 236 8.72 -1.21 14.88
N ALA A 237 9.43 -2.25 15.32
CA ALA A 237 8.89 -3.60 15.40
C ALA A 237 7.70 -3.71 16.35
N PHE A 238 7.77 -3.01 17.49
CA PHE A 238 6.70 -3.00 18.49
C PHE A 238 5.41 -2.37 17.94
N GLU A 239 5.54 -1.34 17.16
CA GLU A 239 4.41 -0.71 16.45
C GLU A 239 3.77 -1.65 15.40
N ILE A 240 4.59 -2.40 14.62
CA ILE A 240 4.10 -3.42 13.68
C ILE A 240 3.31 -4.49 14.45
N GLU A 241 3.81 -4.94 15.60
CA GLU A 241 3.16 -5.94 16.42
C GLU A 241 1.82 -5.45 16.98
N HIS A 242 1.69 -4.16 17.26
CA HIS A 242 0.42 -3.55 17.64
C HIS A 242 -0.60 -3.57 16.49
N PHE A 243 -0.19 -3.24 15.27
CA PHE A 243 -1.03 -3.42 14.07
C PHE A 243 -1.50 -4.86 13.95
N ASP A 244 -0.57 -5.83 14.06
CA ASP A 244 -0.87 -7.25 13.90
C ASP A 244 -1.80 -7.78 15.00
N TRP A 245 -1.68 -7.27 16.23
CA TRP A 245 -2.56 -7.60 17.35
C TRP A 245 -4.01 -7.20 17.08
N HIS A 246 -4.25 -6.02 16.53
CA HIS A 246 -5.60 -5.61 16.12
C HIS A 246 -6.13 -6.46 14.97
N LEU A 247 -5.29 -6.81 13.99
CA LEU A 247 -5.65 -7.71 12.91
C LEU A 247 -6.06 -9.08 13.45
N ALA A 248 -5.34 -9.64 14.43
CA ALA A 248 -5.67 -10.91 15.07
C ALA A 248 -7.07 -10.90 15.71
N ARG A 249 -7.43 -9.81 16.39
CA ARG A 249 -8.77 -9.61 16.98
C ARG A 249 -9.85 -9.54 15.89
N MET A 250 -9.61 -8.83 14.78
CA MET A 250 -10.55 -8.76 13.66
C MET A 250 -10.78 -10.13 13.02
N LEU A 251 -9.70 -10.90 12.78
CA LEU A 251 -9.81 -12.27 12.24
C LEU A 251 -10.58 -13.20 13.18
N THR A 252 -10.39 -13.05 14.50
CA THR A 252 -11.13 -13.79 15.52
C THR A 252 -12.62 -13.45 15.48
N THR A 253 -12.97 -12.18 15.43
CA THR A 253 -14.36 -11.71 15.29
C THR A 253 -15.03 -12.26 14.03
N LEU A 254 -14.32 -12.24 12.89
CA LEU A 254 -14.82 -12.82 11.63
C LEU A 254 -15.07 -14.34 11.74
N ALA A 255 -14.17 -15.08 12.38
CA ALA A 255 -14.32 -16.52 12.59
C ALA A 255 -15.51 -16.85 13.51
N GLN A 256 -15.63 -16.14 14.63
CA GLN A 256 -16.74 -16.31 15.59
C GLN A 256 -18.12 -16.01 14.98
N ARG A 257 -18.19 -15.04 14.04
CA ARG A 257 -19.41 -14.68 13.33
C ARG A 257 -19.67 -15.54 12.08
N GLY A 258 -18.81 -16.52 11.76
CA GLY A 258 -18.93 -17.37 10.56
C GLY A 258 -18.73 -16.59 9.24
N LEU A 259 -18.06 -15.44 9.27
CA LEU A 259 -17.88 -14.57 8.10
C LEU A 259 -16.53 -14.77 7.40
N LEU A 260 -15.55 -15.39 8.10
CA LEU A 260 -14.16 -15.45 7.62
C LEU A 260 -14.01 -16.14 6.26
N ASP A 261 -14.74 -17.24 6.05
CA ASP A 261 -14.60 -18.02 4.81
C ASP A 261 -15.03 -17.27 3.55
N ASN A 262 -16.02 -16.36 3.68
CA ASN A 262 -16.47 -15.50 2.58
C ASN A 262 -15.92 -14.06 2.65
N THR A 263 -14.87 -13.82 3.41
CA THR A 263 -14.19 -12.53 3.48
C THR A 263 -12.84 -12.62 2.77
N ILE A 264 -12.61 -11.72 1.82
CA ILE A 264 -11.28 -11.45 1.28
C ILE A 264 -10.55 -10.62 2.32
N VAL A 265 -9.45 -11.16 2.84
CA VAL A 265 -8.54 -10.45 3.75
C VAL A 265 -7.28 -10.11 2.97
N ILE A 266 -7.00 -8.82 2.85
CA ILE A 266 -5.76 -8.30 2.24
C ILE A 266 -5.01 -7.58 3.34
N VAL A 267 -3.73 -7.92 3.51
CA VAL A 267 -2.85 -7.26 4.50
C VAL A 267 -1.62 -6.73 3.78
N THR A 268 -1.38 -5.44 3.90
CA THR A 268 -0.26 -4.74 3.27
C THR A 268 0.11 -3.47 4.04
N SER A 269 1.02 -2.68 3.51
CA SER A 269 1.37 -1.32 3.95
C SER A 269 1.19 -0.35 2.80
N ASP A 270 1.18 0.97 3.07
CA ASP A 270 1.13 1.96 2.00
C ASP A 270 2.51 2.21 1.36
N HIS A 271 3.60 2.13 2.10
CA HIS A 271 4.99 2.16 1.62
C HIS A 271 5.96 1.62 2.68
N GLY A 272 7.27 1.71 2.41
CA GLY A 272 8.30 1.24 3.31
C GLY A 272 8.50 2.14 4.54
N MET A 273 9.43 1.74 5.40
CA MET A 273 9.64 2.25 6.76
C MET A 273 9.93 3.76 6.86
N PRO A 274 9.53 4.42 7.98
CA PRO A 274 9.66 5.87 8.16
C PRO A 274 11.06 6.28 8.62
N PHE A 275 12.08 5.80 7.94
CA PHE A 275 13.49 5.97 8.28
C PHE A 275 14.24 6.68 7.15
N PRO A 276 15.40 7.30 7.44
CA PRO A 276 16.25 7.89 6.40
C PRO A 276 16.59 6.88 5.30
N ARG A 277 16.68 7.33 4.05
CA ARG A 277 16.87 6.56 2.81
C ARG A 277 15.67 5.71 2.39
N ALA A 278 14.76 5.35 3.28
CA ALA A 278 13.55 4.59 2.95
C ALA A 278 12.39 5.53 2.61
N LYS A 279 11.75 6.17 3.59
CA LYS A 279 10.57 7.01 3.34
C LYS A 279 10.87 8.16 2.40
N GLY A 280 10.00 8.35 1.42
CA GLY A 280 10.09 9.45 0.49
C GLY A 280 11.22 9.34 -0.52
N GLN A 281 11.76 8.14 -0.74
CA GLN A 281 12.73 7.83 -1.80
C GLN A 281 12.11 6.87 -2.83
N ALA A 282 12.93 6.21 -3.65
CA ALA A 282 12.49 5.24 -4.65
C ALA A 282 13.36 3.98 -4.67
N TYR A 283 14.03 3.68 -3.56
CA TYR A 283 14.82 2.46 -3.39
C TYR A 283 13.92 1.27 -3.02
N ASP A 284 14.49 0.07 -3.01
CA ASP A 284 13.73 -1.13 -2.62
C ASP A 284 13.09 -0.96 -1.24
N ALA A 285 13.85 -0.54 -0.22
CA ALA A 285 13.34 -0.27 1.12
C ALA A 285 12.22 0.80 1.19
N SER A 286 12.04 1.60 0.13
CA SER A 286 10.99 2.62 0.04
C SER A 286 9.68 2.07 -0.53
N ASN A 287 9.78 1.29 -1.61
CA ASN A 287 8.65 0.91 -2.45
C ASN A 287 8.19 -0.53 -2.22
N HIS A 288 9.05 -1.41 -1.71
CA HIS A 288 8.77 -2.82 -1.47
C HIS A 288 8.04 -3.00 -0.13
N VAL A 289 6.85 -3.61 -0.17
CA VAL A 289 5.94 -3.72 0.98
C VAL A 289 5.49 -5.15 1.20
N PRO A 290 5.09 -5.51 2.44
CA PRO A 290 4.49 -6.81 2.70
C PRO A 290 3.14 -6.92 2.00
N LEU A 291 2.80 -8.13 1.52
CA LEU A 291 1.49 -8.43 0.96
C LEU A 291 1.11 -9.89 1.19
N ALA A 292 -0.02 -10.10 1.83
CA ALA A 292 -0.68 -11.40 1.93
C ALA A 292 -2.18 -11.26 1.62
N VAL A 293 -2.74 -12.24 0.90
CA VAL A 293 -4.16 -12.26 0.50
C VAL A 293 -4.76 -13.62 0.84
N MET A 294 -5.83 -13.63 1.64
CA MET A 294 -6.57 -14.83 1.99
C MET A 294 -8.05 -14.68 1.60
N TRP A 295 -8.61 -15.70 0.97
CA TRP A 295 -10.05 -15.86 0.75
C TRP A 295 -10.38 -17.35 0.66
N LYS A 296 -10.59 -17.98 1.81
CA LYS A 296 -10.67 -19.44 1.95
C LYS A 296 -11.63 -20.10 0.97
N ARG A 297 -12.89 -19.67 0.97
CA ARG A 297 -13.91 -20.24 0.09
C ARG A 297 -13.69 -19.85 -1.38
N GLY A 298 -13.39 -18.60 -1.65
CA GLY A 298 -13.38 -18.06 -2.99
C GLY A 298 -12.19 -18.51 -3.85
N ILE A 299 -10.98 -18.59 -3.28
CA ILE A 299 -9.79 -19.11 -3.98
C ILE A 299 -10.01 -20.57 -4.35
N LYS A 300 -10.45 -21.40 -3.38
CA LYS A 300 -10.71 -22.84 -3.60
C LYS A 300 -11.82 -23.08 -4.63
N ALA A 301 -12.94 -22.34 -4.53
CA ALA A 301 -14.09 -22.50 -5.43
C ALA A 301 -13.75 -22.16 -6.89
N ARG A 302 -12.69 -21.36 -7.12
CA ARG A 302 -12.21 -20.96 -8.45
C ARG A 302 -10.97 -21.73 -8.91
N GLY A 303 -10.68 -22.87 -8.25
CA GLY A 303 -9.60 -23.77 -8.63
C GLY A 303 -8.20 -23.38 -8.11
N GLY A 304 -8.08 -22.33 -7.30
CA GLY A 304 -6.83 -21.93 -6.65
C GLY A 304 -6.53 -22.74 -5.39
N ALA A 305 -5.38 -22.47 -4.78
CA ALA A 305 -4.94 -23.02 -3.50
C ALA A 305 -4.41 -21.92 -2.59
N GLY A 306 -4.63 -22.04 -1.26
CA GLY A 306 -3.91 -21.30 -0.23
C GLY A 306 -2.56 -21.94 0.09
N GLY A 307 -1.82 -21.36 1.03
CA GLY A 307 -0.52 -21.86 1.48
C GLY A 307 0.58 -21.73 0.43
N ARG A 308 0.51 -20.70 -0.43
CA ARG A 308 1.45 -20.50 -1.54
C ARG A 308 2.24 -19.21 -1.37
N THR A 309 3.51 -19.27 -1.78
CA THR A 309 4.33 -18.07 -1.98
C THR A 309 4.49 -17.83 -3.48
N VAL A 310 4.30 -16.60 -3.92
CA VAL A 310 4.40 -16.18 -5.31
C VAL A 310 5.38 -15.03 -5.48
N ASP A 311 6.13 -15.06 -6.60
CA ASP A 311 7.23 -14.14 -6.91
C ASP A 311 6.90 -13.23 -8.11
N ASP A 312 5.62 -13.17 -8.51
CA ASP A 312 5.14 -12.23 -9.52
C ASP A 312 5.21 -10.81 -8.97
N TYR A 313 5.60 -9.87 -9.82
CA TYR A 313 5.57 -8.47 -9.45
C TYR A 313 4.13 -7.96 -9.37
N VAL A 314 3.80 -7.32 -8.26
CA VAL A 314 2.51 -6.71 -7.98
C VAL A 314 2.69 -5.22 -7.79
N SER A 315 1.98 -4.43 -8.58
CA SER A 315 1.87 -2.99 -8.41
C SER A 315 0.63 -2.65 -7.58
N PHE A 316 0.68 -1.59 -6.78
CA PHE A 316 -0.50 -1.08 -6.10
C PHE A 316 -1.65 -0.68 -7.02
N ALA A 317 -1.36 -0.36 -8.28
CA ALA A 317 -2.38 -0.15 -9.29
C ALA A 317 -3.24 -1.40 -9.57
N ASP A 318 -2.75 -2.61 -9.21
CA ASP A 318 -3.44 -3.88 -9.44
C ASP A 318 -4.61 -4.12 -8.47
N PHE A 319 -4.63 -3.44 -7.30
CA PHE A 319 -5.68 -3.68 -6.28
C PHE A 319 -7.07 -3.27 -6.75
N ALA A 320 -7.22 -2.07 -7.32
CA ALA A 320 -8.53 -1.58 -7.74
C ALA A 320 -9.20 -2.50 -8.78
N PRO A 321 -8.57 -2.88 -9.91
CA PRO A 321 -9.17 -3.82 -10.86
C PRO A 321 -9.43 -5.20 -10.25
N THR A 322 -8.57 -5.67 -9.33
CA THR A 322 -8.77 -6.94 -8.61
C THR A 322 -10.05 -6.90 -7.78
N LEU A 323 -10.22 -5.88 -6.94
CA LEU A 323 -11.35 -5.79 -6.02
C LEU A 323 -12.68 -5.56 -6.76
N ILE A 324 -12.67 -4.78 -7.84
CA ILE A 324 -13.83 -4.60 -8.71
C ILE A 324 -14.23 -5.94 -9.36
N GLU A 325 -13.27 -6.71 -9.88
CA GLU A 325 -13.54 -8.02 -10.49
C GLU A 325 -14.03 -9.03 -9.45
N LEU A 326 -13.39 -9.12 -8.29
CA LEU A 326 -13.79 -10.02 -7.20
C LEU A 326 -15.17 -9.69 -6.63
N ALA A 327 -15.59 -8.43 -6.68
CA ALA A 327 -16.94 -7.99 -6.34
C ALA A 327 -17.98 -8.33 -7.43
N GLY A 328 -17.57 -8.95 -8.55
CA GLY A 328 -18.44 -9.29 -9.68
C GLY A 328 -18.88 -8.08 -10.50
N LEU A 329 -18.12 -6.97 -10.46
CA LEU A 329 -18.39 -5.76 -11.20
C LEU A 329 -17.53 -5.69 -12.47
N ARG A 330 -18.05 -5.03 -13.51
CA ARG A 330 -17.28 -4.72 -14.71
C ARG A 330 -16.71 -3.30 -14.60
N TRP A 331 -15.40 -3.14 -14.82
CA TRP A 331 -14.69 -1.87 -14.70
C TRP A 331 -15.41 -0.69 -15.39
N ASN A 332 -15.84 -0.89 -16.65
CA ASN A 332 -16.53 0.13 -17.44
C ASN A 332 -17.94 0.52 -16.94
N LYS A 333 -18.44 -0.12 -15.87
CA LYS A 333 -19.70 0.21 -15.19
C LYS A 333 -19.51 0.91 -13.85
N THR A 334 -18.27 1.08 -13.40
CA THR A 334 -17.95 1.68 -12.09
C THR A 334 -17.88 3.21 -12.14
N GLY A 335 -17.74 3.81 -13.30
CA GLY A 335 -17.45 5.23 -13.45
C GLY A 335 -16.00 5.61 -13.08
N MET A 336 -15.14 4.63 -12.79
CA MET A 336 -13.72 4.86 -12.56
C MET A 336 -12.98 5.16 -13.86
N SER A 337 -11.93 5.98 -13.76
CA SER A 337 -11.03 6.26 -14.89
C SER A 337 -10.28 4.99 -15.33
N PRO A 338 -9.77 4.89 -16.58
CA PRO A 338 -9.00 3.73 -17.04
C PRO A 338 -7.86 3.39 -16.09
N THR A 339 -7.73 2.11 -15.73
CA THR A 339 -6.67 1.61 -14.84
C THR A 339 -5.34 1.42 -15.58
N ALA A 340 -4.22 1.56 -14.84
CA ALA A 340 -2.90 1.11 -15.27
C ALA A 340 -2.56 -0.29 -14.73
N GLY A 341 -3.34 -0.78 -13.76
CA GLY A 341 -3.13 -2.07 -13.11
C GLY A 341 -3.83 -3.24 -13.82
N HIS A 342 -3.44 -4.44 -13.43
CA HIS A 342 -3.98 -5.71 -13.90
C HIS A 342 -4.54 -6.51 -12.74
N SER A 343 -5.74 -7.09 -12.88
CA SER A 343 -6.34 -7.91 -11.84
C SER A 343 -5.43 -9.07 -11.42
N LEU A 344 -5.32 -9.32 -10.11
CA LEU A 344 -4.55 -10.41 -9.53
C LEU A 344 -5.29 -11.78 -9.54
N THR A 345 -6.46 -11.86 -10.18
CA THR A 345 -7.26 -13.09 -10.24
C THR A 345 -6.54 -14.23 -10.93
N ASP A 346 -5.68 -13.94 -11.90
CA ASP A 346 -4.79 -14.90 -12.55
C ASP A 346 -3.82 -15.60 -11.57
N ILE A 347 -3.34 -14.86 -10.57
CA ILE A 347 -2.48 -15.38 -9.51
C ILE A 347 -3.31 -16.05 -8.42
N LEU A 348 -4.36 -15.38 -7.92
CA LEU A 348 -5.16 -15.86 -6.79
C LEU A 348 -5.83 -17.18 -7.09
N PHE A 349 -6.29 -17.42 -8.33
CA PHE A 349 -6.98 -18.65 -8.74
C PHE A 349 -6.04 -19.72 -9.33
N SER A 350 -4.73 -19.52 -9.24
CA SER A 350 -3.72 -20.52 -9.60
C SER A 350 -3.45 -21.49 -8.44
N LYS A 351 -2.87 -22.64 -8.76
CA LYS A 351 -2.29 -23.60 -7.80
C LYS A 351 -0.76 -23.51 -7.75
N LYS A 352 -0.14 -22.70 -8.64
CA LYS A 352 1.31 -22.60 -8.76
C LYS A 352 1.89 -21.68 -7.69
N SER A 353 3.08 -22.00 -7.19
CA SER A 353 3.97 -21.14 -6.41
C SER A 353 5.07 -20.55 -7.30
N GLY A 354 5.86 -19.63 -6.78
CA GLY A 354 6.89 -18.93 -7.53
C GLY A 354 6.30 -18.00 -8.59
N ARG A 355 6.88 -17.96 -9.78
CA ARG A 355 6.37 -17.16 -10.90
C ARG A 355 5.17 -17.85 -11.55
N VAL A 356 3.99 -17.26 -11.34
CA VAL A 356 2.71 -17.77 -11.85
C VAL A 356 2.43 -17.25 -13.25
N ASN A 357 2.60 -15.94 -13.48
CA ASN A 357 2.37 -15.27 -14.75
C ASN A 357 3.66 -14.56 -15.23
N PRO A 358 4.35 -15.06 -16.26
CA PRO A 358 5.60 -14.47 -16.75
C PRO A 358 5.50 -13.01 -17.20
N ARG A 359 4.28 -12.51 -17.50
CA ARG A 359 4.05 -11.11 -17.91
C ARG A 359 4.14 -10.14 -16.75
N ARG A 360 4.07 -10.62 -15.50
CA ARG A 360 4.24 -9.81 -14.28
C ARG A 360 5.71 -9.80 -13.88
N ASP A 361 6.57 -9.30 -14.75
CA ASP A 361 8.02 -9.35 -14.62
C ASP A 361 8.65 -8.07 -14.09
N HIS A 362 7.84 -7.01 -13.87
CA HIS A 362 8.34 -5.71 -13.42
C HIS A 362 7.24 -4.84 -12.78
N VAL A 363 7.68 -3.76 -12.14
CA VAL A 363 6.85 -2.63 -11.70
C VAL A 363 7.56 -1.31 -11.99
N LEU A 364 6.78 -0.26 -12.28
CA LEU A 364 7.28 1.10 -12.38
C LEU A 364 7.26 1.76 -11.00
N VAL A 365 8.28 2.56 -10.72
CA VAL A 365 8.39 3.37 -9.51
C VAL A 365 8.67 4.84 -9.85
N GLY A 366 8.31 5.75 -8.95
CA GLY A 366 8.55 7.15 -9.18
C GLY A 366 8.20 8.02 -7.98
N LYS A 367 8.43 9.31 -8.13
CA LYS A 367 8.20 10.31 -7.09
C LYS A 367 8.07 11.68 -7.72
N GLU A 368 7.30 12.55 -7.06
CA GLU A 368 7.21 13.98 -7.35
C GLU A 368 7.52 14.79 -6.09
N ARG A 369 6.73 15.81 -5.76
CA ARG A 369 6.87 16.52 -4.50
C ARG A 369 6.30 15.65 -3.37
N HIS A 370 7.15 15.28 -2.40
CA HIS A 370 6.67 14.66 -1.18
C HIS A 370 6.30 15.70 -0.13
N ASP A 371 7.24 16.55 0.27
CA ASP A 371 6.96 17.61 1.23
C ASP A 371 7.58 18.94 0.78
N VAL A 372 7.29 19.99 1.52
CA VAL A 372 7.84 21.35 1.36
C VAL A 372 9.30 21.46 1.83
N GLY A 373 9.85 22.67 1.91
CA GLY A 373 11.21 22.90 2.45
C GLY A 373 12.32 22.97 1.41
N ARG A 374 11.98 22.84 0.12
CA ARG A 374 12.84 23.29 -1.00
C ARG A 374 12.36 24.64 -1.48
N PRO A 375 13.21 25.44 -2.14
CA PRO A 375 12.79 26.68 -2.79
C PRO A 375 11.53 26.48 -3.65
N ASN A 376 10.57 27.38 -3.53
CA ASN A 376 9.28 27.37 -4.24
C ASN A 376 8.45 26.09 -4.05
N ASP A 377 8.62 25.41 -2.91
CA ASP A 377 7.99 24.10 -2.61
C ASP A 377 8.20 23.05 -3.73
N MET A 378 9.32 23.10 -4.45
CA MET A 378 9.61 22.20 -5.57
C MET A 378 9.80 20.74 -5.10
N GLY A 379 9.43 19.80 -5.97
CA GLY A 379 9.62 18.36 -5.76
C GLY A 379 11.04 17.86 -6.03
N TYR A 380 11.25 16.56 -5.83
CA TYR A 380 12.41 15.82 -6.30
C TYR A 380 11.93 14.65 -7.17
N PRO A 381 11.79 14.88 -8.48
CA PRO A 381 11.17 13.91 -9.37
C PRO A 381 12.09 12.74 -9.73
N ILE A 382 11.54 11.54 -9.61
CA ILE A 382 12.20 10.28 -9.98
C ILE A 382 11.24 9.48 -10.86
N ARG A 383 11.77 8.73 -11.84
CA ARG A 383 11.11 7.60 -12.50
C ARG A 383 12.05 6.41 -12.54
N GLY A 384 11.50 5.22 -12.45
CA GLY A 384 12.31 4.01 -12.48
C GLY A 384 11.49 2.75 -12.73
N ILE A 385 12.17 1.64 -12.74
CA ILE A 385 11.61 0.31 -12.94
C ILE A 385 12.37 -0.70 -12.07
N VAL A 386 11.61 -1.60 -11.44
CA VAL A 386 12.15 -2.82 -10.82
C VAL A 386 11.79 -3.99 -11.71
N LYS A 387 12.79 -4.72 -12.21
CA LYS A 387 12.59 -5.88 -13.10
C LYS A 387 13.69 -6.91 -12.89
N ASN A 388 13.29 -8.17 -12.65
CA ASN A 388 14.23 -9.28 -12.48
C ASN A 388 15.35 -8.94 -11.50
N ASP A 389 14.97 -8.44 -10.31
CA ASP A 389 15.84 -8.05 -9.21
C ASP A 389 16.85 -6.93 -9.56
N MET A 390 16.62 -6.19 -10.64
CA MET A 390 17.35 -4.97 -10.97
C MET A 390 16.45 -3.75 -10.76
N LEU A 391 16.97 -2.72 -10.10
CA LEU A 391 16.33 -1.42 -9.92
C LEU A 391 17.07 -0.37 -10.75
N TYR A 392 16.39 0.25 -11.71
CA TYR A 392 16.88 1.42 -12.44
C TYR A 392 16.09 2.67 -12.00
N LEU A 393 16.81 3.77 -11.71
CA LEU A 393 16.24 5.06 -11.36
C LEU A 393 16.82 6.16 -12.25
N HIS A 394 15.96 7.10 -12.66
CA HIS A 394 16.33 8.37 -13.28
C HIS A 394 15.91 9.54 -12.39
N ASN A 395 16.88 10.31 -11.92
CA ASN A 395 16.71 11.53 -11.13
C ASN A 395 16.72 12.74 -12.08
N TYR A 396 15.61 13.48 -12.18
CA TYR A 396 15.47 14.57 -13.15
C TYR A 396 16.12 15.88 -12.69
N GLU A 397 16.19 16.11 -11.37
CA GLU A 397 16.59 17.38 -10.77
C GLU A 397 17.76 17.18 -9.79
N THR A 398 18.92 16.81 -10.32
CA THR A 398 20.10 16.40 -9.53
C THR A 398 20.70 17.52 -8.66
N GLU A 399 20.42 18.78 -9.00
CA GLU A 399 20.84 19.93 -8.19
C GLU A 399 20.00 20.12 -6.92
N ARG A 400 18.80 19.55 -6.87
CA ARG A 400 17.93 19.59 -5.69
C ARG A 400 18.36 18.52 -4.66
N TRP A 401 18.03 18.75 -3.40
CA TRP A 401 18.24 17.78 -2.32
C TRP A 401 17.14 16.72 -2.30
N PRO A 402 17.45 15.41 -2.39
CA PRO A 402 16.45 14.37 -2.55
C PRO A 402 15.52 14.19 -1.34
N ALA A 403 16.03 14.46 -0.13
CA ALA A 403 15.26 14.36 1.12
C ALA A 403 14.71 15.70 1.63
N GLY A 404 14.84 16.79 0.86
CA GLY A 404 14.59 18.16 1.30
C GLY A 404 15.89 18.88 1.67
N ASN A 405 15.85 20.20 1.73
CA ASN A 405 17.04 21.01 2.00
C ASN A 405 17.56 20.77 3.43
N PRO A 406 18.89 20.74 3.63
CA PRO A 406 19.51 20.58 4.95
C PRO A 406 19.08 21.64 5.95
N GLU A 407 19.12 22.92 5.54
CA GLU A 407 18.77 24.07 6.38
C GLU A 407 17.31 24.08 6.83
N THR A 408 16.44 23.35 6.15
CA THR A 408 15.02 23.16 6.53
C THR A 408 14.74 21.80 7.17
N GLY A 409 15.78 21.04 7.56
CA GLY A 409 15.63 19.81 8.32
C GLY A 409 15.27 18.57 7.51
N TYR A 410 15.57 18.52 6.20
CA TYR A 410 15.32 17.34 5.33
C TYR A 410 13.87 16.86 5.41
N LEU A 411 12.91 17.75 5.15
CA LEU A 411 11.48 17.58 5.44
C LEU A 411 10.80 16.38 4.76
N ASN A 412 11.40 15.75 3.75
CA ASN A 412 10.84 14.53 3.14
C ASN A 412 11.06 13.27 3.99
N THR A 413 11.86 13.36 5.06
CA THR A 413 12.18 12.27 5.98
C THR A 413 11.76 12.65 7.38
N ASP A 414 10.96 11.80 8.02
CA ASP A 414 10.46 12.06 9.37
C ASP A 414 11.61 12.12 10.38
N GLY A 415 11.43 12.89 11.45
CA GLY A 415 12.29 12.91 12.61
C GLY A 415 12.25 11.58 13.36
N GLY A 416 13.34 11.23 14.02
CA GLY A 416 13.45 10.00 14.81
C GLY A 416 14.89 9.75 15.23
N ALA A 417 15.08 8.76 16.08
CA ALA A 417 16.38 8.48 16.69
C ALA A 417 17.47 8.18 15.64
N THR A 418 17.16 7.36 14.63
CA THR A 418 18.09 7.04 13.53
C THR A 418 18.48 8.28 12.72
N LYS A 419 17.55 9.17 12.40
CA LYS A 419 17.84 10.42 11.67
C LYS A 419 18.77 11.32 12.49
N THR A 420 18.44 11.52 13.76
CA THR A 420 19.25 12.31 14.68
C THR A 420 20.66 11.74 14.82
N GLU A 421 20.81 10.41 14.97
CA GLU A 421 22.12 9.74 15.07
C GLU A 421 22.96 9.97 13.81
N ILE A 422 22.41 9.82 12.63
CA ILE A 422 23.13 10.06 11.36
C ILE A 422 23.61 11.52 11.28
N LEU A 423 22.76 12.48 11.62
CA LEU A 423 23.09 13.90 11.56
C LEU A 423 24.15 14.29 12.59
N GLN A 424 24.05 13.78 13.83
CA GLN A 424 25.04 14.03 14.87
C GLN A 424 26.41 13.42 14.54
N ARG A 425 26.44 12.18 13.99
CA ARG A 425 27.69 11.53 13.57
C ARG A 425 28.38 12.29 12.43
N ARG A 426 27.60 12.77 11.46
CA ARG A 426 28.14 13.64 10.38
C ARG A 426 28.73 14.91 10.95
N ARG A 427 28.01 15.64 11.80
CA ARG A 427 28.46 16.89 12.43
C ARG A 427 29.73 16.70 13.25
N ALA A 428 29.87 15.55 13.87
CA ALA A 428 31.07 15.17 14.60
C ALA A 428 32.23 14.63 13.72
N GLY A 429 32.08 14.61 12.39
CA GLY A 429 33.07 14.06 11.46
C GLY A 429 33.29 12.55 11.53
N ARG A 430 32.36 11.80 12.16
CA ARG A 430 32.51 10.35 12.42
C ARG A 430 31.94 9.47 11.32
N ASP A 431 30.90 9.90 10.62
CA ASP A 431 30.24 9.10 9.57
C ASP A 431 29.60 10.00 8.50
N LEU A 432 30.35 10.23 7.45
CA LEU A 432 29.86 10.94 6.26
C LEU A 432 29.07 9.98 5.34
N ARG A 433 29.42 8.68 5.34
CA ARG A 433 28.83 7.70 4.40
C ARG A 433 27.33 7.52 4.63
N SER A 434 26.90 7.27 5.86
CA SER A 434 25.46 7.09 6.15
C SER A 434 24.67 8.35 5.84
N TRP A 435 25.25 9.55 6.10
CA TRP A 435 24.61 10.81 5.72
C TRP A 435 24.51 10.98 4.19
N MET A 436 25.57 10.66 3.43
CA MET A 436 25.55 10.73 1.96
C MET A 436 24.51 9.78 1.39
N LEU A 437 24.40 8.55 1.90
CA LEU A 437 23.40 7.57 1.49
C LEU A 437 21.97 8.02 1.82
N ALA A 438 21.74 8.65 2.96
CA ALA A 438 20.41 9.08 3.39
C ALA A 438 19.97 10.40 2.73
N PHE A 439 20.83 11.40 2.69
CA PHE A 439 20.48 12.79 2.39
C PHE A 439 21.26 13.43 1.24
N GLY A 440 22.41 12.88 0.87
CA GLY A 440 23.29 13.44 -0.15
C GLY A 440 22.64 13.56 -1.53
N LYS A 441 23.14 14.48 -2.38
CA LYS A 441 22.70 14.62 -3.77
C LYS A 441 22.91 13.34 -4.57
N ARG A 442 22.08 13.11 -5.58
CA ARG A 442 22.07 11.88 -6.39
C ARG A 442 22.58 12.15 -7.81
N PRO A 443 23.23 11.17 -8.45
CA PRO A 443 23.50 11.24 -9.88
C PRO A 443 22.21 11.17 -10.69
N ALA A 444 22.27 11.49 -11.98
CA ALA A 444 21.12 11.45 -12.88
C ALA A 444 20.55 10.03 -13.04
N GLU A 445 21.43 9.02 -13.06
CA GLU A 445 21.03 7.63 -13.22
C GLU A 445 21.59 6.75 -12.09
N GLU A 446 20.77 5.86 -11.59
CA GLU A 446 21.16 4.85 -10.61
C GLU A 446 20.71 3.46 -11.09
N LEU A 447 21.55 2.44 -10.86
CA LEU A 447 21.25 1.04 -11.18
C LEU A 447 21.74 0.16 -10.03
N TYR A 448 20.88 -0.73 -9.52
CA TYR A 448 21.19 -1.62 -8.41
C TYR A 448 20.78 -3.05 -8.70
N ASP A 449 21.59 -4.00 -8.27
CA ASP A 449 21.30 -5.44 -8.28
C ASP A 449 20.71 -5.83 -6.91
N LEU A 450 19.39 -5.90 -6.81
CA LEU A 450 18.68 -6.15 -5.55
C LEU A 450 18.94 -7.57 -4.98
N ALA A 451 19.34 -8.53 -5.82
CA ALA A 451 19.66 -9.88 -5.35
C ALA A 451 20.97 -9.89 -4.55
N ASN A 452 21.98 -9.10 -4.97
CA ASN A 452 23.30 -9.06 -4.36
C ASN A 452 23.51 -7.79 -3.49
N ASP A 453 22.74 -6.74 -3.72
CA ASP A 453 22.81 -5.45 -3.01
C ASP A 453 21.38 -4.94 -2.67
N PRO A 454 20.64 -5.64 -1.80
CA PRO A 454 19.26 -5.26 -1.45
C PRO A 454 19.17 -3.89 -0.76
N ASP A 455 20.27 -3.40 -0.18
CA ASP A 455 20.35 -2.09 0.44
C ASP A 455 20.66 -0.95 -0.55
N CYS A 456 20.86 -1.27 -1.84
CA CYS A 456 21.18 -0.30 -2.89
C CYS A 456 22.39 0.59 -2.52
N LEU A 457 23.51 -0.02 -2.14
CA LEU A 457 24.72 0.67 -1.71
C LEU A 457 25.69 0.96 -2.86
N HIS A 458 25.65 0.14 -3.91
CA HIS A 458 26.60 0.15 -5.01
C HIS A 458 25.88 0.51 -6.33
N ASN A 459 25.98 1.77 -6.74
CA ASN A 459 25.39 2.21 -7.99
C ASN A 459 26.20 1.71 -9.20
N LEU A 460 25.61 0.81 -9.99
CA LEU A 460 26.18 0.19 -11.19
C LEU A 460 25.94 1.01 -12.48
N ALA A 461 25.31 2.19 -12.41
CA ALA A 461 24.90 2.92 -13.61
C ALA A 461 26.09 3.33 -14.52
N ASN A 462 27.29 3.48 -13.95
CA ASN A 462 28.51 3.83 -14.67
C ASN A 462 29.44 2.63 -14.90
N ASP A 463 29.05 1.43 -14.47
CA ASP A 463 29.81 0.21 -14.75
C ASP A 463 29.60 -0.21 -16.22
N PRO A 464 30.68 -0.32 -17.03
CA PRO A 464 30.59 -0.72 -18.44
C PRO A 464 29.90 -2.10 -18.63
N ALA A 465 30.10 -3.04 -17.71
CA ALA A 465 29.50 -4.38 -17.77
C ALA A 465 27.97 -4.33 -17.61
N SER A 466 27.46 -3.32 -16.93
CA SER A 466 26.03 -3.12 -16.66
C SER A 466 25.32 -2.24 -17.71
N GLY A 467 26.06 -1.67 -18.69
CA GLY A 467 25.57 -0.69 -19.65
C GLY A 467 24.38 -1.18 -20.49
N ALA A 468 24.43 -2.40 -21.02
CA ALA A 468 23.37 -2.99 -21.82
C ALA A 468 22.07 -3.17 -20.99
N ARG A 469 22.21 -3.68 -19.77
CA ARG A 469 21.08 -3.87 -18.84
C ARG A 469 20.44 -2.55 -18.44
N LYS A 470 21.24 -1.55 -18.11
CA LYS A 470 20.75 -0.20 -17.81
C LYS A 470 19.93 0.36 -18.97
N MET A 471 20.44 0.24 -20.21
CA MET A 471 19.75 0.75 -21.39
C MET A 471 18.42 0.03 -21.64
N GLU A 472 18.36 -1.30 -21.49
CA GLU A 472 17.11 -2.08 -21.59
C GLU A 472 16.05 -1.57 -20.63
N LEU A 473 16.40 -1.45 -19.34
CA LEU A 473 15.49 -1.01 -18.28
C LEU A 473 15.00 0.43 -18.50
N LYS A 474 15.91 1.33 -18.86
CA LYS A 474 15.59 2.73 -19.20
C LYS A 474 14.59 2.80 -20.34
N GLN A 475 14.86 2.15 -21.45
CA GLN A 475 13.99 2.14 -22.63
C GLN A 475 12.62 1.52 -22.32
N GLN A 476 12.56 0.47 -21.53
CA GLN A 476 11.28 -0.12 -21.12
C GLN A 476 10.49 0.87 -20.26
N ALA A 477 11.11 1.44 -19.22
CA ALA A 477 10.46 2.43 -18.36
C ALA A 477 9.91 3.62 -19.16
N GLU A 478 10.73 4.20 -20.06
CA GLU A 478 10.31 5.34 -20.89
C GLU A 478 9.15 4.99 -21.84
N ARG A 479 9.16 3.81 -22.48
CA ARG A 479 8.05 3.37 -23.34
C ARG A 479 6.74 3.26 -22.56
N GLU A 480 6.78 2.66 -21.38
CA GLU A 480 5.58 2.45 -20.56
C GLU A 480 5.06 3.74 -19.94
N LEU A 481 5.95 4.60 -19.45
CA LEU A 481 5.58 5.93 -18.95
C LEU A 481 4.93 6.79 -20.06
N ARG A 482 5.46 6.73 -21.30
CA ARG A 482 4.83 7.38 -22.47
C ARG A 482 3.45 6.81 -22.77
N ALA A 483 3.32 5.49 -22.76
CA ALA A 483 2.03 4.81 -23.02
C ALA A 483 0.98 5.16 -21.95
N GLN A 484 1.42 5.39 -20.70
CA GLN A 484 0.58 5.82 -19.58
C GLN A 484 0.30 7.34 -19.58
N GLY A 485 0.90 8.11 -20.47
CA GLY A 485 0.69 9.55 -20.58
C GLY A 485 1.37 10.36 -19.45
N ASP A 486 2.50 9.86 -18.89
CA ASP A 486 3.26 10.63 -17.89
C ASP A 486 3.68 12.00 -18.47
N PRO A 487 3.27 13.12 -17.86
CA PRO A 487 3.60 14.46 -18.35
C PRO A 487 5.11 14.72 -18.55
N ARG A 488 5.98 14.07 -17.75
CA ARG A 488 7.43 14.22 -17.89
C ARG A 488 7.96 13.70 -19.22
N MET A 489 7.35 12.65 -19.76
CA MET A 489 7.72 12.09 -21.06
C MET A 489 7.41 13.00 -22.24
N PHE A 490 6.65 14.09 -22.00
CA PHE A 490 6.21 15.07 -23.00
C PHE A 490 6.66 16.50 -22.67
N GLY A 491 7.71 16.66 -21.86
CA GLY A 491 8.25 17.96 -21.47
C GLY A 491 7.35 18.79 -20.54
N LYS A 492 6.33 18.16 -19.93
CA LYS A 492 5.34 18.85 -19.07
C LYS A 492 5.53 18.52 -17.57
N GLY A 493 6.70 18.02 -17.17
CA GLY A 493 7.00 17.65 -15.79
C GLY A 493 6.91 18.81 -14.79
N TYR A 494 7.11 20.05 -15.25
CA TYR A 494 6.93 21.25 -14.45
C TYR A 494 5.52 21.42 -13.87
N ASN A 495 4.51 20.75 -14.40
CA ASN A 495 3.15 20.79 -13.86
C ASN A 495 3.10 20.32 -12.41
N PHE A 496 3.89 19.29 -12.06
CA PHE A 496 3.91 18.75 -10.70
C PHE A 496 4.45 19.74 -9.66
N ASP A 497 5.38 20.60 -10.02
CA ASP A 497 5.90 21.65 -9.15
C ASP A 497 4.90 22.83 -8.99
N ARG A 498 3.95 23.01 -9.93
CA ARG A 498 2.93 24.07 -9.90
C ARG A 498 1.71 23.72 -9.06
N TYR A 499 1.45 22.45 -8.78
CA TYR A 499 0.33 22.05 -7.96
C TYR A 499 0.48 22.54 -6.52
N VAL A 500 -0.58 23.15 -6.00
CA VAL A 500 -0.56 23.81 -4.70
C VAL A 500 -0.49 22.76 -3.58
N TYR A 501 0.35 23.00 -2.58
CA TYR A 501 0.34 22.23 -1.34
C TYR A 501 -0.92 22.55 -0.54
N ALA A 502 -1.73 21.56 -0.16
CA ALA A 502 -3.07 21.81 0.38
C ALA A 502 -3.06 22.44 1.79
N ASN A 503 -2.01 22.21 2.59
CA ASN A 503 -1.87 22.86 3.89
C ASN A 503 -1.30 24.28 3.75
N PRO A 504 -2.11 25.35 3.92
CA PRO A 504 -1.66 26.72 3.72
C PRO A 504 -0.63 27.19 4.76
N GLU A 505 -0.62 26.61 5.96
CA GLU A 505 0.32 26.98 7.02
C GLU A 505 1.77 26.60 6.70
N GLN A 506 1.95 25.62 5.81
CA GLN A 506 3.26 25.09 5.45
C GLN A 506 3.71 25.49 4.03
N ARG A 507 2.85 26.17 3.25
CA ARG A 507 3.23 26.67 1.91
C ARG A 507 4.36 27.66 1.99
N ASN A 508 5.23 27.63 0.95
CA ASN A 508 6.42 28.48 0.85
C ASN A 508 7.30 28.35 2.10
N PHE A 509 7.42 27.10 2.61
CA PHE A 509 8.14 26.82 3.85
C PHE A 509 9.57 27.37 3.80
N TYR A 510 10.29 27.12 2.70
CA TYR A 510 11.68 27.54 2.52
C TYR A 510 11.82 29.05 2.61
N GLU A 511 11.04 29.81 1.85
CA GLU A 511 11.10 31.27 1.78
C GLU A 511 10.73 31.91 3.11
N ARG A 512 9.69 31.41 3.76
CA ARG A 512 9.24 31.88 5.08
C ARG A 512 10.30 31.61 6.14
N PHE A 513 10.84 30.40 6.18
CA PHE A 513 11.93 30.03 7.09
C PHE A 513 13.17 30.91 6.86
N ARG A 514 13.56 31.17 5.60
CA ARG A 514 14.70 32.01 5.25
C ARG A 514 14.51 33.47 5.63
N ARG A 515 13.29 33.96 5.75
CA ARG A 515 12.97 35.30 6.29
C ARG A 515 12.92 35.35 7.83
N GLY A 516 13.15 34.22 8.50
CA GLY A 516 13.13 34.13 9.96
C GLY A 516 11.73 33.94 10.55
N GLU A 517 10.72 33.58 9.74
CA GLU A 517 9.39 33.23 10.25
C GLU A 517 9.45 31.90 11.02
N LYS A 518 8.68 31.79 12.10
CA LYS A 518 8.52 30.55 12.88
C LYS A 518 7.60 29.57 12.15
N VAL A 519 8.10 28.98 11.05
CA VAL A 519 7.39 27.91 10.35
C VAL A 519 7.75 26.56 10.98
N ARG A 520 6.76 25.75 11.33
CA ARG A 520 6.98 24.44 11.97
C ARG A 520 6.55 23.31 11.02
N ALA A 521 7.37 22.26 10.97
CA ALA A 521 7.02 20.97 10.43
C ALA A 521 7.07 19.96 11.58
N LEU A 522 5.92 19.51 12.06
CA LEU A 522 5.80 18.75 13.30
C LEU A 522 6.34 17.31 13.18
N TRP A 523 6.59 16.84 11.95
CA TRP A 523 7.15 15.51 11.69
C TRP A 523 8.69 15.47 11.66
N VAL A 524 9.37 16.56 11.99
CA VAL A 524 10.83 16.63 12.12
C VAL A 524 11.24 17.26 13.44
N ASN A 525 12.42 16.87 13.94
CA ASN A 525 12.99 17.43 15.15
C ASN A 525 13.66 18.79 14.87
N GLU A 526 13.71 19.69 15.86
CA GLU A 526 14.48 20.95 15.73
C GLU A 526 15.97 20.68 15.51
N SER A 527 16.49 19.57 16.05
CA SER A 527 17.86 19.12 15.84
C SER A 527 18.18 18.67 14.42
N ASP A 528 17.17 18.46 13.56
CA ASP A 528 17.36 18.04 12.17
C ASP A 528 17.80 19.20 11.25
N PHE A 529 17.62 20.45 11.67
CA PHE A 529 17.95 21.64 10.89
C PHE A 529 19.46 21.89 10.92
N GLU A 530 20.07 22.02 9.75
CA GLU A 530 21.50 22.33 9.64
C GLU A 530 21.72 23.85 9.72
N LYS A 531 22.46 24.31 10.73
CA LYS A 531 22.75 25.73 10.97
C LYS A 531 23.88 26.26 10.07
N GLU A 532 24.87 25.40 9.82
CA GLU A 532 26.00 25.72 8.94
C GLU A 532 26.00 24.74 7.75
N PHE A 533 25.99 25.31 6.57
CA PHE A 533 25.95 24.54 5.34
C PHE A 533 27.37 24.17 4.92
N VAL A 534 27.73 22.89 4.97
CA VAL A 534 28.91 22.39 4.28
C VAL A 534 28.53 22.14 2.82
N LYS A 535 29.07 22.97 1.91
CA LYS A 535 28.91 22.85 0.46
C LYS A 535 29.41 21.50 -0.05
#